data_9955b1b24b8bdf4dbe2e0e05f4af97a1
#
_entry.id   9955b1b24b8bdf4dbe2e0e05f4af97a1
#
_cell.length_a   1.000
_cell.length_b   1.000
_cell.length_c   1.000
_cell.angle_alpha   90.00
_cell.angle_beta   90.00
_cell.angle_gamma   90.00
#
_symmetry.space_group_name_H-M   'P 1'
#
loop_
_entity.id
_entity.type
_entity.pdbx_description
1 polymer ?
#
loop_
_entity_poly.entity_id
_entity_poly.type
_entity_poly.pdbx_seq_one_letter_code
_entity_poly.pdbx_strand_id
1 'polypeptide(L)'
;MGRMTEPHTIAVLGLGRMGTAIATRLADHDRASEVVGWTRSGRGAAGAVRTTGDPNDAVAKADIVLLALFDGPACRQVVDRVHGSLRPDAIVLNTGTIAPDEAAELARRLGKSYVHAPVLGSVPAVAAGALRILAAADQSAFDLARPVLEALGTVHRIDDAATAAALKLVANSGLAGAVLALREALRQADALGLAREQVLDVLELGPLGGLVARKWTFLLGEPTTAEFTIGALAKDMALLAAASESPLRGAAELADTGADPEADIAVAATVPAVDDAVLEPLRAYIRGHATGDPTHFRAAFLPTAHVEGVRDGAFVSWPLEDYCALFDGRPAPDEPARSRRVDAVDVHGTVATATMTLRHGADTFTDVFLLVHVDGRWRIVNKAYHRHA
;
A
#
# COMPACT_ATOMS: atom_id res chain seq x y z
N MET A 1 -28.29 -19.51 25.17
CA MET A 1 -29.03 -19.34 23.92
C MET A 1 -29.54 -17.90 23.65
N GLY A 2 -29.49 -16.98 24.60
CA GLY A 2 -30.07 -15.63 24.50
C GLY A 2 -29.20 -14.53 23.88
N ARG A 3 -27.88 -14.68 23.76
CA ARG A 3 -26.95 -13.63 23.30
C ARG A 3 -26.77 -13.51 21.75
N MET A 4 -27.28 -14.44 20.98
CA MET A 4 -27.07 -14.47 19.50
C MET A 4 -28.00 -13.53 18.71
N THR A 5 -28.99 -12.93 19.35
CA THR A 5 -30.01 -12.07 18.70
C THR A 5 -30.03 -10.63 19.20
N GLU A 6 -29.27 -10.31 20.25
CA GLU A 6 -29.20 -8.93 20.78
C GLU A 6 -28.16 -8.10 20.02
N PRO A 7 -28.43 -6.80 19.81
CA PRO A 7 -27.45 -5.90 19.20
C PRO A 7 -26.22 -5.73 20.09
N HIS A 8 -25.03 -5.70 19.47
CA HIS A 8 -23.76 -5.58 20.17
C HIS A 8 -23.26 -4.13 20.26
N THR A 9 -22.56 -3.80 21.34
CA THR A 9 -21.73 -2.60 21.40
C THR A 9 -20.41 -2.91 20.71
N ILE A 10 -20.09 -2.12 19.65
CA ILE A 10 -18.93 -2.36 18.78
C ILE A 10 -17.95 -1.20 18.90
N ALA A 11 -16.68 -1.49 19.21
CA ALA A 11 -15.59 -0.54 19.07
C ALA A 11 -14.89 -0.76 17.72
N VAL A 12 -14.66 0.30 16.94
CA VAL A 12 -13.87 0.26 15.70
C VAL A 12 -12.58 1.04 15.90
N LEU A 13 -11.47 0.32 15.97
CA LEU A 13 -10.14 0.88 16.16
C LEU A 13 -9.42 1.01 14.82
N GLY A 14 -9.23 2.26 14.38
CA GLY A 14 -8.67 2.60 13.08
C GLY A 14 -9.72 3.14 12.11
N LEU A 15 -10.02 4.46 12.20
CA LEU A 15 -10.97 5.14 11.31
C LEU A 15 -10.28 5.67 10.05
N GLY A 16 -9.53 4.80 9.38
CA GLY A 16 -9.09 5.02 8.00
C GLY A 16 -10.24 4.80 7.01
N ARG A 17 -9.95 4.71 5.70
CA ARG A 17 -10.98 4.50 4.65
C ARG A 17 -11.91 3.33 4.96
N MET A 18 -11.34 2.13 5.17
CA MET A 18 -12.14 0.92 5.46
C MET A 18 -12.80 0.98 6.83
N GLY A 19 -12.08 1.37 7.87
CA GLY A 19 -12.64 1.42 9.22
C GLY A 19 -13.77 2.43 9.37
N THR A 20 -13.70 3.58 8.70
CA THR A 20 -14.81 4.55 8.65
C THR A 20 -16.02 3.95 7.94
N ALA A 21 -15.82 3.32 6.77
CA ALA A 21 -16.91 2.69 6.04
C ALA A 21 -17.57 1.56 6.85
N ILE A 22 -16.76 0.70 7.48
CA ILE A 22 -17.26 -0.38 8.35
C ILE A 22 -18.04 0.19 9.55
N ALA A 23 -17.49 1.19 10.25
CA ALA A 23 -18.14 1.80 11.39
C ALA A 23 -19.51 2.43 11.01
N THR A 24 -19.55 3.16 9.90
CA THR A 24 -20.79 3.75 9.37
C THR A 24 -21.81 2.66 9.02
N ARG A 25 -21.40 1.64 8.27
CA ARG A 25 -22.28 0.52 7.88
C ARG A 25 -22.87 -0.17 9.10
N LEU A 26 -22.06 -0.43 10.14
CA LEU A 26 -22.52 -1.09 11.35
C LEU A 26 -23.40 -0.18 12.20
N ALA A 27 -23.15 1.12 12.25
CA ALA A 27 -24.00 2.07 12.98
C ALA A 27 -25.41 2.20 12.37
N ASP A 28 -25.53 1.98 11.07
CA ASP A 28 -26.81 1.99 10.35
C ASP A 28 -27.51 0.61 10.35
N HIS A 29 -26.92 -0.40 11.00
CA HIS A 29 -27.39 -1.77 10.96
C HIS A 29 -27.95 -2.21 12.33
N ASP A 30 -29.02 -2.97 12.33
CA ASP A 30 -29.72 -3.47 13.54
C ASP A 30 -28.90 -4.44 14.43
N ARG A 31 -27.71 -4.82 13.97
CA ARG A 31 -26.76 -5.67 14.72
C ARG A 31 -25.90 -4.92 15.72
N ALA A 32 -25.87 -3.59 15.66
CA ALA A 32 -25.17 -2.76 16.63
C ALA A 32 -26.14 -1.95 17.47
N SER A 33 -25.97 -1.98 18.79
CA SER A 33 -26.64 -1.09 19.72
C SER A 33 -25.95 0.27 19.80
N GLU A 34 -24.65 0.27 19.71
CA GLU A 34 -23.77 1.44 19.68
C GLU A 34 -22.49 1.12 18.90
N VAL A 35 -21.99 2.08 18.08
CA VAL A 35 -20.68 2.00 17.45
C VAL A 35 -19.81 3.14 17.95
N VAL A 36 -18.65 2.80 18.52
CA VAL A 36 -17.65 3.74 19.02
C VAL A 36 -16.37 3.62 18.19
N GLY A 37 -15.98 4.70 17.57
CA GLY A 37 -14.78 4.74 16.73
C GLY A 37 -13.59 5.42 17.41
N TRP A 38 -12.38 4.92 17.11
CA TRP A 38 -11.15 5.58 17.51
C TRP A 38 -10.13 5.58 16.36
N THR A 39 -9.37 6.68 16.28
CA THR A 39 -8.21 6.79 15.41
C THR A 39 -7.12 7.65 16.06
N ARG A 40 -5.87 7.29 15.83
CA ARG A 40 -4.70 8.00 16.37
C ARG A 40 -4.64 9.47 15.95
N SER A 41 -5.10 9.80 14.75
CA SER A 41 -5.08 11.17 14.22
C SER A 41 -6.24 12.05 14.72
N GLY A 42 -7.21 11.50 15.42
CA GLY A 42 -8.45 12.22 15.81
C GLY A 42 -9.36 12.56 14.62
N ARG A 43 -9.04 12.12 13.41
CA ARG A 43 -9.82 12.36 12.18
C ARG A 43 -10.62 11.11 11.83
N GLY A 44 -11.74 11.30 11.17
CA GLY A 44 -12.59 10.24 10.66
C GLY A 44 -13.89 10.07 11.44
N ALA A 45 -14.77 9.31 10.83
CA ALA A 45 -16.17 9.04 11.15
C ALA A 45 -17.08 10.27 11.20
N ALA A 46 -18.28 10.09 10.70
CA ALA A 46 -19.36 11.05 10.70
C ALA A 46 -20.67 10.26 10.90
N GLY A 47 -21.79 10.96 11.09
CA GLY A 47 -23.09 10.34 11.25
C GLY A 47 -23.29 9.72 12.63
N ALA A 48 -23.85 8.52 12.70
CA ALA A 48 -24.22 7.83 13.95
C ALA A 48 -23.03 7.23 14.73
N VAL A 49 -21.79 7.33 14.23
CA VAL A 49 -20.59 6.80 14.89
C VAL A 49 -20.08 7.77 15.94
N ARG A 50 -20.16 7.40 17.21
CA ARG A 50 -19.54 8.15 18.30
C ARG A 50 -18.02 7.97 18.27
N THR A 51 -17.25 9.04 18.36
CA THR A 51 -15.78 8.98 18.38
C THR A 51 -15.20 9.35 19.74
N THR A 52 -14.06 8.77 20.09
CA THR A 52 -13.30 9.10 21.31
C THR A 52 -11.82 9.33 20.98
N GLY A 53 -11.15 10.12 21.82
CA GLY A 53 -9.71 10.38 21.73
C GLY A 53 -8.85 9.29 22.36
N ASP A 54 -9.42 8.45 23.24
CA ASP A 54 -8.71 7.34 23.90
C ASP A 54 -9.30 5.98 23.44
N PRO A 55 -8.48 5.06 22.92
CA PRO A 55 -8.95 3.74 22.54
C PRO A 55 -9.44 2.91 23.73
N ASN A 56 -8.98 3.18 24.95
CA ASN A 56 -9.46 2.50 26.16
C ASN A 56 -10.93 2.82 26.41
N ASP A 57 -11.34 4.07 26.22
CA ASP A 57 -12.75 4.47 26.35
C ASP A 57 -13.63 3.82 25.26
N ALA A 58 -13.07 3.63 24.06
CA ALA A 58 -13.77 2.97 22.97
C ALA A 58 -14.13 1.51 23.33
N VAL A 59 -13.20 0.78 23.94
CA VAL A 59 -13.34 -0.66 24.17
C VAL A 59 -14.00 -1.02 25.49
N ALA A 60 -14.06 -0.08 26.46
CA ALA A 60 -14.48 -0.37 27.84
C ALA A 60 -15.88 -1.02 27.97
N LYS A 61 -16.77 -0.74 27.02
CA LYS A 61 -18.13 -1.30 26.99
C LYS A 61 -18.39 -2.22 25.79
N ALA A 62 -17.39 -2.38 24.91
CA ALA A 62 -17.57 -3.11 23.69
C ALA A 62 -17.67 -4.63 23.92
N ASP A 63 -18.62 -5.27 23.26
CA ASP A 63 -18.73 -6.72 23.12
C ASP A 63 -17.80 -7.21 22.01
N ILE A 64 -17.62 -6.38 20.97
CA ILE A 64 -16.77 -6.67 19.82
C ILE A 64 -15.83 -5.48 19.58
N VAL A 65 -14.53 -5.73 19.57
CA VAL A 65 -13.48 -4.76 19.23
C VAL A 65 -12.94 -5.06 17.85
N LEU A 66 -13.36 -4.29 16.86
CA LEU A 66 -12.95 -4.45 15.46
C LEU A 66 -11.68 -3.63 15.18
N LEU A 67 -10.63 -4.30 14.73
CA LEU A 67 -9.40 -3.67 14.28
C LEU A 67 -9.45 -3.48 12.76
N ALA A 68 -9.36 -2.21 12.31
CA ALA A 68 -9.25 -1.83 10.90
C ALA A 68 -7.95 -1.04 10.70
N LEU A 69 -6.82 -1.69 10.99
CA LEU A 69 -5.49 -1.09 11.06
C LEU A 69 -4.64 -1.49 9.84
N PHE A 70 -3.57 -0.74 9.61
CA PHE A 70 -2.79 -0.82 8.38
C PHE A 70 -1.90 -2.07 8.30
N ASP A 71 -1.30 -2.47 9.43
CA ASP A 71 -0.31 -3.56 9.50
C ASP A 71 -0.32 -4.29 10.86
N GLY A 72 0.49 -5.35 10.97
CA GLY A 72 0.62 -6.15 12.17
C GLY A 72 1.22 -5.39 13.36
N PRO A 73 2.28 -4.59 13.20
CA PRO A 73 2.80 -3.73 14.25
C PRO A 73 1.75 -2.81 14.85
N ALA A 74 0.92 -2.16 14.02
CA ALA A 74 -0.17 -1.32 14.49
C ALA A 74 -1.23 -2.12 15.25
N CYS A 75 -1.58 -3.33 14.77
CA CYS A 75 -2.50 -4.23 15.47
C CYS A 75 -1.96 -4.62 16.87
N ARG A 76 -0.70 -5.04 16.95
CA ARG A 76 -0.07 -5.38 18.23
C ARG A 76 -0.07 -4.21 19.21
N GLN A 77 0.41 -3.03 18.75
CA GLN A 77 0.49 -1.83 19.57
C GLN A 77 -0.88 -1.42 20.15
N VAL A 78 -1.93 -1.47 19.33
CA VAL A 78 -3.28 -1.10 19.76
C VAL A 78 -3.85 -2.15 20.72
N VAL A 79 -3.69 -3.44 20.44
CA VAL A 79 -4.10 -4.52 21.34
C VAL A 79 -3.39 -4.39 22.68
N ASP A 80 -2.08 -4.13 22.72
CA ASP A 80 -1.31 -3.92 23.94
C ASP A 80 -1.87 -2.77 24.78
N ARG A 81 -2.19 -1.68 24.12
CA ARG A 81 -2.71 -0.48 24.76
C ARG A 81 -4.07 -0.70 25.41
N VAL A 82 -4.97 -1.46 24.77
CA VAL A 82 -6.35 -1.62 25.23
C VAL A 82 -6.61 -2.87 26.05
N HIS A 83 -5.62 -3.79 26.13
CA HIS A 83 -5.80 -5.11 26.74
C HIS A 83 -6.40 -5.06 28.15
N GLY A 84 -5.94 -4.15 29.01
CA GLY A 84 -6.44 -3.98 30.37
C GLY A 84 -7.83 -3.34 30.49
N SER A 85 -8.36 -2.81 29.39
CA SER A 85 -9.68 -2.14 29.31
C SER A 85 -10.72 -2.98 28.60
N LEU A 86 -10.31 -4.14 28.04
CA LEU A 86 -11.26 -5.07 27.40
C LEU A 86 -12.16 -5.73 28.44
N ARG A 87 -13.42 -5.92 28.11
CA ARG A 87 -14.31 -6.77 28.92
C ARG A 87 -13.84 -8.23 28.88
N PRO A 88 -14.04 -9.02 29.93
CA PRO A 88 -13.59 -10.42 29.97
C PRO A 88 -14.14 -11.31 28.87
N ASP A 89 -15.33 -10.99 28.36
CA ASP A 89 -16.05 -11.72 27.31
C ASP A 89 -16.05 -11.02 25.95
N ALA A 90 -15.32 -9.91 25.82
CA ALA A 90 -15.17 -9.22 24.55
C ALA A 90 -14.35 -10.03 23.55
N ILE A 91 -14.73 -9.99 22.28
CA ILE A 91 -13.94 -10.55 21.20
C ILE A 91 -13.18 -9.45 20.43
N VAL A 92 -11.98 -9.78 19.98
CA VAL A 92 -11.15 -8.93 19.13
C VAL A 92 -11.24 -9.46 17.70
N LEU A 93 -11.91 -8.69 16.84
CA LEU A 93 -12.14 -9.00 15.43
C LEU A 93 -11.17 -8.20 14.56
N ASN A 94 -10.19 -8.85 13.96
CA ASN A 94 -9.17 -8.19 13.14
C ASN A 94 -9.48 -8.35 11.65
N THR A 95 -9.79 -7.23 10.99
CA THR A 95 -10.04 -7.16 9.53
C THR A 95 -8.82 -6.68 8.73
N GLY A 96 -7.72 -6.34 9.41
CA GLY A 96 -6.49 -5.85 8.79
C GLY A 96 -5.76 -6.91 7.95
N THR A 97 -5.04 -6.47 6.94
CA THR A 97 -4.13 -7.32 6.19
C THR A 97 -2.76 -7.30 6.85
N ILE A 98 -2.39 -8.42 7.46
CA ILE A 98 -1.15 -8.63 8.22
C ILE A 98 -0.45 -9.91 7.74
N ALA A 99 0.80 -10.12 8.17
CA ALA A 99 1.52 -11.34 7.84
C ALA A 99 0.93 -12.59 8.54
N PRO A 100 1.07 -13.80 7.95
CA PRO A 100 0.53 -15.03 8.54
C PRO A 100 1.06 -15.34 9.95
N ASP A 101 2.33 -15.09 10.19
CA ASP A 101 2.98 -15.27 11.50
C ASP A 101 2.45 -14.26 12.55
N GLU A 102 2.20 -13.01 12.14
CA GLU A 102 1.58 -11.98 12.98
C GLU A 102 0.14 -12.35 13.35
N ALA A 103 -0.62 -12.90 12.39
CA ALA A 103 -1.97 -13.38 12.64
C ALA A 103 -1.98 -14.58 13.63
N ALA A 104 -1.04 -15.52 13.46
CA ALA A 104 -0.86 -16.64 14.37
C ALA A 104 -0.44 -16.18 15.78
N GLU A 105 0.43 -15.19 15.88
CA GLU A 105 0.85 -14.60 17.17
C GLU A 105 -0.34 -13.98 17.90
N LEU A 106 -1.14 -13.15 17.24
CA LEU A 106 -2.34 -12.52 17.82
C LEU A 106 -3.36 -13.58 18.25
N ALA A 107 -3.58 -14.62 17.44
CA ALA A 107 -4.47 -15.72 17.75
C ALA A 107 -4.02 -16.50 19.00
N ARG A 108 -2.74 -16.78 19.10
CA ARG A 108 -2.15 -17.47 20.28
C ARG A 108 -2.25 -16.60 21.53
N ARG A 109 -2.01 -15.30 21.40
CA ARG A 109 -2.01 -14.35 22.51
C ARG A 109 -3.42 -14.07 23.07
N LEU A 110 -4.39 -13.85 22.19
CA LEU A 110 -5.78 -13.53 22.57
C LEU A 110 -6.65 -14.78 22.75
N GLY A 111 -6.15 -15.94 22.30
CA GLY A 111 -6.84 -17.22 22.45
C GLY A 111 -8.22 -17.24 21.85
N LYS A 112 -9.17 -17.77 22.61
CA LYS A 112 -10.57 -17.94 22.19
C LYS A 112 -11.33 -16.63 21.95
N SER A 113 -10.78 -15.50 22.35
CA SER A 113 -11.38 -14.17 22.11
C SER A 113 -10.96 -13.54 20.78
N TYR A 114 -10.17 -14.22 19.95
CA TYR A 114 -9.66 -13.68 18.69
C TYR A 114 -10.38 -14.22 17.46
N VAL A 115 -10.76 -13.31 16.59
CA VAL A 115 -11.27 -13.60 15.25
C VAL A 115 -10.39 -12.89 14.23
N HIS A 116 -9.72 -13.63 13.37
CA HIS A 116 -9.03 -13.06 12.21
C HIS A 116 -9.94 -13.13 10.99
N ALA A 117 -10.30 -11.98 10.43
CA ALA A 117 -11.32 -11.90 9.40
C ALA A 117 -10.93 -10.89 8.30
N PRO A 118 -9.81 -11.07 7.59
CA PRO A 118 -9.43 -10.20 6.50
C PRO A 118 -10.48 -10.20 5.40
N VAL A 119 -10.63 -9.04 4.75
CA VAL A 119 -11.73 -8.79 3.81
C VAL A 119 -11.23 -8.65 2.37
N LEU A 120 -12.02 -9.13 1.41
CA LEU A 120 -11.88 -8.90 -0.01
C LEU A 120 -12.98 -7.95 -0.46
N GLY A 121 -12.60 -6.82 -1.04
CA GLY A 121 -13.47 -5.72 -1.42
C GLY A 121 -12.91 -4.39 -0.88
N SER A 122 -13.54 -3.31 -1.28
CA SER A 122 -13.18 -1.93 -0.91
C SER A 122 -14.38 -1.18 -0.34
N VAL A 123 -14.25 0.12 -0.12
CA VAL A 123 -15.30 0.98 0.48
C VAL A 123 -16.69 0.80 -0.14
N PRO A 124 -16.87 0.76 -1.48
CA PRO A 124 -18.18 0.49 -2.05
C PRO A 124 -18.78 -0.86 -1.66
N ALA A 125 -17.95 -1.90 -1.55
CA ALA A 125 -18.40 -3.22 -1.12
C ALA A 125 -18.84 -3.25 0.34
N VAL A 126 -18.19 -2.45 1.22
CA VAL A 126 -18.65 -2.26 2.61
C VAL A 126 -20.02 -1.62 2.63
N ALA A 127 -20.22 -0.52 1.91
CA ALA A 127 -21.49 0.19 1.85
C ALA A 127 -22.65 -0.71 1.36
N ALA A 128 -22.35 -1.57 0.38
CA ALA A 128 -23.31 -2.52 -0.18
C ALA A 128 -23.52 -3.79 0.69
N GLY A 129 -22.73 -4.03 1.74
CA GLY A 129 -22.74 -5.30 2.49
C GLY A 129 -22.29 -6.48 1.62
N ALA A 130 -21.36 -6.24 0.70
CA ALA A 130 -20.94 -7.19 -0.33
C ALA A 130 -19.47 -7.61 -0.19
N LEU A 131 -18.85 -7.40 0.96
CA LEU A 131 -17.50 -7.91 1.23
C LEU A 131 -17.49 -9.44 1.17
N ARG A 132 -16.33 -10.01 0.82
CA ARG A 132 -16.04 -11.41 1.08
C ARG A 132 -15.05 -11.49 2.23
N ILE A 133 -15.38 -12.23 3.26
CA ILE A 133 -14.69 -12.20 4.55
C ILE A 133 -14.13 -13.58 4.83
N LEU A 134 -12.81 -13.69 5.04
CA LEU A 134 -12.12 -14.95 5.33
C LEU A 134 -11.97 -15.09 6.85
N ALA A 135 -12.91 -15.74 7.53
CA ALA A 135 -12.99 -15.72 8.98
C ALA A 135 -12.43 -16.99 9.63
N ALA A 136 -11.42 -16.83 10.47
CA ALA A 136 -10.82 -17.87 11.29
C ALA A 136 -10.97 -17.53 12.78
N ALA A 137 -11.56 -18.44 13.55
CA ALA A 137 -11.79 -18.30 15.00
C ALA A 137 -12.23 -19.61 15.62
N ASP A 138 -12.12 -19.71 16.95
CA ASP A 138 -12.88 -20.73 17.71
C ASP A 138 -14.39 -20.59 17.46
N GLN A 139 -15.13 -21.69 17.56
CA GLN A 139 -16.57 -21.71 17.25
C GLN A 139 -17.35 -20.68 18.08
N SER A 140 -17.04 -20.55 19.37
CA SER A 140 -17.74 -19.61 20.27
C SER A 140 -17.53 -18.13 19.86
N ALA A 141 -16.29 -17.75 19.53
CA ALA A 141 -16.00 -16.40 19.05
C ALA A 141 -16.61 -16.14 17.67
N PHE A 142 -16.57 -17.15 16.81
CA PHE A 142 -17.21 -17.06 15.49
C PHE A 142 -18.71 -16.82 15.60
N ASP A 143 -19.40 -17.57 16.46
CA ASP A 143 -20.86 -17.43 16.63
C ASP A 143 -21.24 -16.03 17.14
N LEU A 144 -20.41 -15.41 17.99
CA LEU A 144 -20.57 -14.02 18.42
C LEU A 144 -20.29 -13.01 17.30
N ALA A 145 -19.21 -13.22 16.52
CA ALA A 145 -18.81 -12.30 15.46
C ALA A 145 -19.70 -12.40 14.21
N ARG A 146 -20.26 -13.59 13.94
CA ARG A 146 -20.97 -13.89 12.71
C ARG A 146 -22.05 -12.87 12.34
N PRO A 147 -22.97 -12.43 13.22
CA PRO A 147 -24.00 -11.46 12.85
C PRO A 147 -23.41 -10.13 12.37
N VAL A 148 -22.29 -9.69 12.97
CA VAL A 148 -21.58 -8.46 12.58
C VAL A 148 -20.84 -8.65 11.26
N LEU A 149 -20.22 -9.81 11.05
CA LEU A 149 -19.56 -10.13 9.78
C LEU A 149 -20.56 -10.24 8.62
N GLU A 150 -21.72 -10.89 8.85
CA GLU A 150 -22.78 -11.03 7.85
C GLU A 150 -23.43 -9.69 7.48
N ALA A 151 -23.46 -8.70 8.39
CA ALA A 151 -23.87 -7.34 8.07
C ALA A 151 -22.93 -6.62 7.09
N LEU A 152 -21.67 -7.06 7.02
CA LEU A 152 -20.63 -6.52 6.14
C LEU A 152 -20.51 -7.30 4.83
N GLY A 153 -20.91 -8.58 4.79
CA GLY A 153 -20.80 -9.37 3.58
C GLY A 153 -20.93 -10.88 3.75
N THR A 154 -20.44 -11.63 2.77
CA THR A 154 -20.45 -13.10 2.78
C THR A 154 -19.24 -13.62 3.54
N VAL A 155 -19.46 -14.52 4.50
CA VAL A 155 -18.42 -15.08 5.35
C VAL A 155 -18.01 -16.46 4.87
N HIS A 156 -16.70 -16.65 4.69
CA HIS A 156 -16.05 -17.91 4.38
C HIS A 156 -15.25 -18.36 5.59
N ARG A 157 -15.57 -19.52 6.15
CA ARG A 157 -14.83 -20.11 7.27
C ARG A 157 -13.48 -20.63 6.78
N ILE A 158 -12.44 -20.27 7.54
CA ILE A 158 -11.04 -20.70 7.33
C ILE A 158 -10.58 -21.40 8.61
N ASP A 159 -9.70 -22.38 8.47
CA ASP A 159 -9.28 -23.26 9.58
C ASP A 159 -8.55 -22.49 10.67
N ASP A 160 -7.61 -21.60 10.33
CA ASP A 160 -6.80 -20.84 11.28
C ASP A 160 -6.46 -19.44 10.78
N ALA A 161 -5.98 -18.59 11.69
CA ALA A 161 -5.68 -17.18 11.43
C ALA A 161 -4.53 -16.98 10.41
N ALA A 162 -3.50 -17.83 10.46
CA ALA A 162 -2.36 -17.74 9.54
C ALA A 162 -2.80 -18.07 8.11
N THR A 163 -3.61 -19.12 7.97
CA THR A 163 -4.19 -19.53 6.67
C THR A 163 -5.09 -18.42 6.10
N ALA A 164 -5.94 -17.79 6.94
CA ALA A 164 -6.80 -16.69 6.49
C ALA A 164 -5.97 -15.47 6.02
N ALA A 165 -4.91 -15.12 6.75
CA ALA A 165 -3.98 -14.06 6.37
C ALA A 165 -3.25 -14.39 5.06
N ALA A 166 -2.72 -15.61 4.92
CA ALA A 166 -2.04 -16.06 3.70
C ALA A 166 -2.96 -16.01 2.48
N LEU A 167 -4.19 -16.52 2.60
CA LEU A 167 -5.19 -16.49 1.52
C LEU A 167 -5.53 -15.06 1.09
N LYS A 168 -5.61 -14.12 2.04
CA LYS A 168 -5.81 -12.70 1.75
C LYS A 168 -4.65 -12.14 0.92
N LEU A 169 -3.41 -12.42 1.28
CA LEU A 169 -2.23 -11.96 0.56
C LEU A 169 -2.17 -12.56 -0.86
N VAL A 170 -2.46 -13.86 -1.00
CA VAL A 170 -2.54 -14.54 -2.31
C VAL A 170 -3.63 -13.92 -3.19
N ALA A 171 -4.81 -13.60 -2.63
CA ALA A 171 -5.86 -12.93 -3.39
C ALA A 171 -5.42 -11.54 -3.87
N ASN A 172 -4.69 -10.79 -3.04
CA ASN A 172 -4.16 -9.48 -3.43
C ASN A 172 -3.02 -9.59 -4.46
N SER A 173 -2.23 -10.67 -4.46
CA SER A 173 -1.25 -10.91 -5.53
C SER A 173 -1.92 -11.16 -6.89
N GLY A 174 -3.05 -11.86 -6.90
CA GLY A 174 -3.87 -11.99 -8.11
C GLY A 174 -4.39 -10.64 -8.62
N LEU A 175 -4.80 -9.75 -7.70
CA LEU A 175 -5.20 -8.39 -8.05
C LEU A 175 -4.03 -7.58 -8.63
N ALA A 176 -2.84 -7.66 -8.00
CA ALA A 176 -1.63 -7.02 -8.50
C ALA A 176 -1.30 -7.47 -9.94
N GLY A 177 -1.32 -8.80 -10.18
CA GLY A 177 -1.14 -9.35 -11.52
C GLY A 177 -2.16 -8.86 -12.54
N ALA A 178 -3.44 -8.73 -12.13
CA ALA A 178 -4.49 -8.21 -13.00
C ALA A 178 -4.28 -6.72 -13.37
N VAL A 179 -3.82 -5.89 -12.42
CA VAL A 179 -3.47 -4.49 -12.68
C VAL A 179 -2.32 -4.38 -13.68
N LEU A 180 -1.27 -5.20 -13.53
CA LEU A 180 -0.14 -5.21 -14.45
C LEU A 180 -0.52 -5.71 -15.85
N ALA A 181 -1.38 -6.74 -15.94
CA ALA A 181 -1.91 -7.22 -17.22
C ALA A 181 -2.77 -6.15 -17.90
N LEU A 182 -3.58 -5.42 -17.14
CA LEU A 182 -4.37 -4.31 -17.65
C LEU A 182 -3.46 -3.18 -18.16
N ARG A 183 -2.43 -2.81 -17.40
CA ARG A 183 -1.42 -1.81 -17.82
C ARG A 183 -0.80 -2.20 -19.16
N GLU A 184 -0.36 -3.45 -19.32
CA GLU A 184 0.23 -3.92 -20.58
C GLU A 184 -0.77 -3.85 -21.74
N ALA A 185 -2.02 -4.28 -21.53
CA ALA A 185 -3.06 -4.19 -22.55
C ALA A 185 -3.34 -2.75 -22.99
N LEU A 186 -3.43 -1.81 -22.02
CA LEU A 186 -3.64 -0.39 -22.30
C LEU A 186 -2.46 0.22 -23.05
N ARG A 187 -1.22 -0.14 -22.68
CA ARG A 187 0.00 0.31 -23.37
C ARG A 187 0.01 -0.14 -24.84
N GLN A 188 -0.37 -1.39 -25.12
CA GLN A 188 -0.46 -1.90 -26.50
C GLN A 188 -1.58 -1.15 -27.29
N ALA A 189 -2.69 -0.89 -26.65
CA ALA A 189 -3.79 -0.13 -27.25
C ALA A 189 -3.37 1.30 -27.62
N ASP A 190 -2.64 1.98 -26.72
CA ASP A 190 -2.11 3.33 -26.97
C ASP A 190 -1.11 3.31 -28.15
N ALA A 191 -0.24 2.31 -28.24
CA ALA A 191 0.69 2.13 -29.35
C ALA A 191 -0.01 1.89 -30.71
N LEU A 192 -1.22 1.30 -30.69
CA LEU A 192 -2.06 1.09 -31.86
C LEU A 192 -2.97 2.27 -32.16
N GLY A 193 -2.96 3.34 -31.38
CA GLY A 193 -3.81 4.52 -31.53
C GLY A 193 -5.31 4.24 -31.29
N LEU A 194 -5.65 3.24 -30.45
CA LEU A 194 -7.02 2.88 -30.14
C LEU A 194 -7.63 3.82 -29.09
N ALA A 195 -8.91 4.13 -29.26
CA ALA A 195 -9.62 4.96 -28.29
C ALA A 195 -9.80 4.22 -26.95
N ARG A 196 -9.47 4.87 -25.83
CA ARG A 196 -9.47 4.29 -24.48
C ARG A 196 -10.79 3.63 -24.12
N GLU A 197 -11.93 4.28 -24.37
CA GLU A 197 -13.25 3.75 -24.06
C GLU A 197 -13.53 2.44 -24.82
N GLN A 198 -13.23 2.39 -26.13
CA GLN A 198 -13.41 1.18 -26.93
C GLN A 198 -12.56 0.01 -26.44
N VAL A 199 -11.34 0.32 -25.98
CA VAL A 199 -10.46 -0.70 -25.40
C VAL A 199 -11.03 -1.24 -24.09
N LEU A 200 -11.53 -0.37 -23.22
CA LEU A 200 -12.15 -0.77 -21.95
C LEU A 200 -13.42 -1.60 -22.18
N ASP A 201 -14.29 -1.21 -23.14
CA ASP A 201 -15.47 -1.98 -23.52
C ASP A 201 -15.12 -3.44 -23.91
N VAL A 202 -14.05 -3.62 -24.70
CA VAL A 202 -13.61 -4.95 -25.13
C VAL A 202 -12.95 -5.71 -23.97
N LEU A 203 -12.13 -5.04 -23.15
CA LEU A 203 -11.48 -5.67 -21.99
C LEU A 203 -12.49 -6.10 -20.91
N GLU A 204 -13.62 -5.38 -20.79
CA GLU A 204 -14.71 -5.76 -19.88
C GLU A 204 -15.34 -7.11 -20.25
N LEU A 205 -15.35 -7.49 -21.51
CA LEU A 205 -15.86 -8.80 -21.96
C LEU A 205 -14.92 -9.96 -21.64
N GLY A 206 -13.67 -9.66 -21.26
CA GLY A 206 -12.61 -10.65 -21.07
C GLY A 206 -12.30 -10.96 -19.59
N PRO A 207 -11.18 -11.64 -19.33
CA PRO A 207 -10.77 -12.04 -17.97
C PRO A 207 -10.54 -10.87 -17.01
N LEU A 208 -10.26 -9.66 -17.52
CA LEU A 208 -10.06 -8.45 -16.72
C LEU A 208 -11.37 -7.69 -16.43
N GLY A 209 -12.50 -8.15 -16.95
CA GLY A 209 -13.79 -7.45 -16.93
C GLY A 209 -14.21 -6.97 -15.55
N GLY A 210 -14.09 -7.83 -14.55
CA GLY A 210 -14.44 -7.45 -13.18
C GLY A 210 -13.54 -6.34 -12.58
N LEU A 211 -12.31 -6.19 -13.04
CA LEU A 211 -11.43 -5.09 -12.65
C LEU A 211 -11.79 -3.82 -13.43
N VAL A 212 -11.94 -3.93 -14.75
CA VAL A 212 -12.31 -2.82 -15.65
C VAL A 212 -13.62 -2.18 -15.21
N ALA A 213 -14.68 -2.95 -15.02
CA ALA A 213 -15.99 -2.45 -14.59
C ALA A 213 -15.93 -1.66 -13.27
N ARG A 214 -15.19 -2.17 -12.28
CA ARG A 214 -15.05 -1.50 -10.98
C ARG A 214 -14.17 -0.26 -11.01
N LYS A 215 -13.26 -0.15 -11.98
CA LYS A 215 -12.26 0.93 -12.06
C LYS A 215 -12.44 1.83 -13.27
N TRP A 216 -13.57 1.73 -13.94
CA TRP A 216 -13.89 2.43 -15.20
C TRP A 216 -13.55 3.93 -15.15
N THR A 217 -14.08 4.64 -14.16
CA THR A 217 -13.85 6.08 -13.99
C THR A 217 -12.39 6.44 -13.76
N PHE A 218 -11.68 5.63 -12.93
CA PHE A 218 -10.24 5.81 -12.73
C PHE A 218 -9.43 5.58 -14.02
N LEU A 219 -9.82 4.57 -14.82
CA LEU A 219 -9.15 4.21 -16.06
C LEU A 219 -9.36 5.26 -17.17
N LEU A 220 -10.44 6.06 -17.09
CA LEU A 220 -10.69 7.22 -17.93
C LEU A 220 -10.00 8.49 -17.42
N GLY A 221 -9.33 8.45 -16.27
CA GLY A 221 -8.65 9.61 -15.71
C GLY A 221 -9.56 10.58 -14.96
N GLU A 222 -10.77 10.18 -14.61
CA GLU A 222 -11.69 11.01 -13.84
C GLU A 222 -11.19 11.16 -12.39
N PRO A 223 -11.28 12.36 -11.78
CA PRO A 223 -10.86 12.58 -10.41
C PRO A 223 -11.82 11.86 -9.44
N THR A 224 -11.33 10.82 -8.80
CA THR A 224 -12.09 9.99 -7.85
C THR A 224 -11.26 9.73 -6.59
N THR A 225 -11.93 9.48 -5.47
CA THR A 225 -11.25 9.10 -4.23
C THR A 225 -10.74 7.66 -4.31
N ALA A 226 -9.45 7.46 -4.03
CA ALA A 226 -8.85 6.14 -4.04
C ALA A 226 -9.58 5.18 -3.09
N GLU A 227 -9.97 4.03 -3.61
CA GLU A 227 -10.64 2.96 -2.84
C GLU A 227 -9.61 2.00 -2.22
N PHE A 228 -8.58 1.66 -2.98
CA PHE A 228 -7.44 0.85 -2.55
C PHE A 228 -6.17 1.43 -3.17
N THR A 229 -5.22 1.83 -2.33
CA THR A 229 -4.03 2.56 -2.79
C THR A 229 -2.93 1.65 -3.29
N ILE A 230 -2.11 2.16 -4.20
CA ILE A 230 -0.91 1.47 -4.69
C ILE A 230 0.02 1.12 -3.52
N GLY A 231 0.22 2.06 -2.57
CA GLY A 231 1.05 1.82 -1.38
C GLY A 231 0.51 0.71 -0.49
N ALA A 232 -0.82 0.58 -0.32
CA ALA A 232 -1.42 -0.53 0.43
C ALA A 232 -1.23 -1.88 -0.29
N LEU A 233 -1.37 -1.92 -1.62
CA LEU A 233 -1.12 -3.13 -2.39
C LEU A 233 0.37 -3.50 -2.36
N ALA A 234 1.28 -2.54 -2.50
CA ALA A 234 2.73 -2.77 -2.41
C ALA A 234 3.12 -3.34 -1.04
N LYS A 235 2.55 -2.80 0.07
CA LYS A 235 2.73 -3.38 1.41
C LYS A 235 2.28 -4.84 1.45
N ASP A 236 1.10 -5.16 0.92
CA ASP A 236 0.58 -6.53 0.93
C ASP A 236 1.48 -7.48 0.12
N MET A 237 2.05 -7.01 -1.01
CA MET A 237 3.02 -7.79 -1.79
C MET A 237 4.33 -7.99 -1.02
N ALA A 238 4.81 -7.00 -0.28
CA ALA A 238 5.99 -7.16 0.56
C ALA A 238 5.77 -8.20 1.69
N LEU A 239 4.59 -8.20 2.33
CA LEU A 239 4.21 -9.20 3.32
C LEU A 239 4.17 -10.61 2.71
N LEU A 240 3.60 -10.76 1.51
CA LEU A 240 3.55 -12.06 0.82
C LEU A 240 4.95 -12.53 0.43
N ALA A 241 5.79 -11.67 -0.12
CA ALA A 241 7.17 -12.01 -0.49
C ALA A 241 7.98 -12.50 0.72
N ALA A 242 7.85 -11.82 1.86
CA ALA A 242 8.50 -12.22 3.11
C ALA A 242 7.99 -13.57 3.62
N ALA A 243 6.67 -13.79 3.58
CA ALA A 243 6.04 -15.01 4.08
C ALA A 243 6.29 -16.24 3.19
N SER A 244 6.43 -16.05 1.88
CA SER A 244 6.63 -17.15 0.92
C SER A 244 8.11 -17.42 0.61
N GLU A 245 9.02 -16.59 1.10
CA GLU A 245 10.45 -16.63 0.75
C GLU A 245 10.70 -16.62 -0.77
N SER A 246 9.73 -16.08 -1.51
CA SER A 246 9.74 -16.05 -2.98
C SER A 246 9.67 -14.61 -3.49
N PRO A 247 10.61 -14.17 -4.33
CA PRO A 247 10.54 -12.84 -4.92
C PRO A 247 9.33 -12.73 -5.84
N LEU A 248 8.45 -11.76 -5.56
CA LEU A 248 7.31 -11.43 -6.41
C LEU A 248 7.73 -10.39 -7.45
N ARG A 249 7.82 -10.79 -8.71
CA ARG A 249 8.14 -9.88 -9.81
C ARG A 249 7.17 -8.70 -9.88
N GLY A 250 5.87 -8.95 -9.73
CA GLY A 250 4.84 -7.91 -9.77
C GLY A 250 4.92 -6.87 -8.66
N ALA A 251 5.55 -7.15 -7.51
CA ALA A 251 5.70 -6.18 -6.43
C ALA A 251 6.70 -5.07 -6.81
N ALA A 252 7.83 -5.44 -7.40
CA ALA A 252 8.82 -4.49 -7.90
C ALA A 252 8.22 -3.64 -9.04
N GLU A 253 7.54 -4.28 -9.99
CA GLU A 253 6.92 -3.61 -11.12
C GLU A 253 5.83 -2.61 -10.70
N LEU A 254 5.02 -2.91 -9.67
CA LEU A 254 4.04 -1.97 -9.11
C LEU A 254 4.72 -0.78 -8.43
N ALA A 255 5.81 -1.02 -7.69
CA ALA A 255 6.59 0.05 -7.06
C ALA A 255 7.30 0.92 -8.12
N ASP A 256 7.74 0.32 -9.23
CA ASP A 256 8.43 1.00 -10.33
C ASP A 256 7.48 1.76 -11.28
N THR A 257 6.17 1.77 -11.03
CA THR A 257 5.24 2.52 -11.90
C THR A 257 5.45 4.03 -11.85
N GLY A 258 6.13 4.55 -10.84
CA GLY A 258 6.27 5.99 -10.61
C GLY A 258 4.96 6.69 -10.20
N ALA A 259 3.88 5.93 -10.01
CA ALA A 259 2.61 6.47 -9.56
C ALA A 259 2.66 6.86 -8.07
N ASP A 260 1.88 7.87 -7.69
CA ASP A 260 1.71 8.26 -6.29
C ASP A 260 1.25 7.06 -5.45
N PRO A 261 1.98 6.67 -4.38
CA PRO A 261 1.58 5.57 -3.50
C PRO A 261 0.17 5.72 -2.89
N GLU A 262 -0.34 6.94 -2.77
CA GLU A 262 -1.69 7.22 -2.27
C GLU A 262 -2.76 7.20 -3.38
N ALA A 263 -2.35 7.12 -4.65
CA ALA A 263 -3.28 6.96 -5.76
C ALA A 263 -3.98 5.59 -5.74
N ASP A 264 -5.13 5.50 -6.42
CA ASP A 264 -5.81 4.20 -6.60
C ASP A 264 -4.96 3.24 -7.46
N ILE A 265 -5.06 1.94 -7.20
CA ILE A 265 -4.33 0.89 -7.94
C ILE A 265 -4.58 0.93 -9.45
N ALA A 266 -5.75 1.42 -9.89
CA ALA A 266 -6.06 1.55 -11.31
C ALA A 266 -5.15 2.57 -12.02
N VAL A 267 -4.64 3.57 -11.30
CA VAL A 267 -3.69 4.55 -11.84
C VAL A 267 -2.41 3.85 -12.30
N ALA A 268 -1.96 2.80 -11.59
CA ALA A 268 -0.80 2.01 -12.00
C ALA A 268 -0.96 1.36 -13.38
N ALA A 269 -2.21 1.11 -13.81
CA ALA A 269 -2.50 0.58 -15.15
C ALA A 269 -2.50 1.66 -16.24
N THR A 270 -2.66 2.93 -15.88
CA THR A 270 -2.76 4.06 -16.84
C THR A 270 -1.49 4.89 -16.95
N VAL A 271 -0.55 4.73 -16.02
CA VAL A 271 0.75 5.40 -16.12
C VAL A 271 1.45 4.94 -17.40
N PRO A 272 1.85 5.87 -18.29
CA PRO A 272 2.62 5.53 -19.48
C PRO A 272 3.84 4.69 -19.05
N ALA A 273 4.16 3.64 -19.79
CA ALA A 273 5.41 2.95 -19.58
C ALA A 273 6.52 3.98 -19.83
N VAL A 274 7.20 4.36 -18.77
CA VAL A 274 8.48 5.04 -18.93
C VAL A 274 9.35 4.05 -19.70
N ASP A 275 9.84 4.44 -20.86
CA ASP A 275 10.74 3.60 -21.66
C ASP A 275 11.83 3.08 -20.71
N ASP A 276 11.93 1.77 -20.54
CA ASP A 276 12.94 1.15 -19.67
C ASP A 276 14.35 1.70 -19.94
N ALA A 277 14.59 2.14 -21.17
CA ALA A 277 15.85 2.76 -21.57
C ALA A 277 16.13 4.09 -20.83
N VAL A 278 15.10 4.91 -20.53
CA VAL A 278 15.30 6.17 -19.78
C VAL A 278 15.57 5.93 -18.30
N LEU A 279 15.11 4.80 -17.77
CA LEU A 279 15.35 4.40 -16.37
C LEU A 279 16.77 3.84 -16.16
N GLU A 280 17.43 3.35 -17.20
CA GLU A 280 18.74 2.68 -17.05
C GLU A 280 19.83 3.59 -16.44
N PRO A 281 20.01 4.86 -16.84
CA PRO A 281 20.95 5.74 -16.15
C PRO A 281 20.57 6.02 -14.68
N LEU A 282 19.28 6.07 -14.34
CA LEU A 282 18.83 6.23 -12.96
C LEU A 282 19.11 4.97 -12.13
N ARG A 283 18.89 3.78 -12.69
CA ARG A 283 19.26 2.49 -12.08
C ARG A 283 20.78 2.38 -11.88
N ALA A 284 21.56 2.82 -12.86
CA ALA A 284 23.02 2.86 -12.73
C ALA A 284 23.46 3.83 -11.62
N TYR A 285 22.82 5.00 -11.50
CA TYR A 285 23.04 5.94 -10.41
C TYR A 285 22.74 5.31 -9.03
N ILE A 286 21.62 4.60 -8.89
CA ILE A 286 21.26 3.86 -7.68
C ILE A 286 22.31 2.81 -7.34
N ARG A 287 22.76 2.00 -8.35
CA ARG A 287 23.83 1.00 -8.16
C ARG A 287 25.14 1.62 -7.70
N GLY A 288 25.53 2.78 -8.28
CA GLY A 288 26.73 3.50 -7.87
C GLY A 288 26.72 3.88 -6.39
N HIS A 289 25.60 4.36 -5.89
CA HIS A 289 25.43 4.64 -4.47
C HIS A 289 25.41 3.37 -3.60
N ALA A 290 24.73 2.33 -4.05
CA ALA A 290 24.58 1.09 -3.29
C ALA A 290 25.89 0.31 -3.15
N THR A 291 26.74 0.36 -4.17
CA THR A 291 28.01 -0.38 -4.20
C THR A 291 29.22 0.49 -3.84
N GLY A 292 29.09 1.80 -3.92
CA GLY A 292 30.21 2.74 -3.84
C GLY A 292 31.13 2.70 -5.07
N ASP A 293 30.73 1.99 -6.13
CA ASP A 293 31.55 1.85 -7.35
C ASP A 293 31.28 3.01 -8.33
N PRO A 294 32.28 3.90 -8.55
CA PRO A 294 32.13 5.06 -9.43
C PRO A 294 31.93 4.72 -10.90
N THR A 295 32.21 3.49 -11.33
CA THR A 295 32.00 3.08 -12.74
C THR A 295 30.52 3.15 -13.13
N HIS A 296 29.62 2.91 -12.19
CA HIS A 296 28.19 3.05 -12.39
C HIS A 296 27.76 4.50 -12.65
N PHE A 297 28.38 5.49 -11.99
CA PHE A 297 28.11 6.91 -12.25
C PHE A 297 28.63 7.30 -13.63
N ARG A 298 29.85 6.88 -14.02
CA ARG A 298 30.37 7.11 -15.37
C ARG A 298 29.51 6.48 -16.46
N ALA A 299 28.87 5.35 -16.15
CA ALA A 299 27.92 4.72 -17.05
C ALA A 299 26.58 5.48 -17.15
N ALA A 300 26.16 6.16 -16.08
CA ALA A 300 24.90 6.89 -16.01
C ALA A 300 24.97 8.29 -16.62
N PHE A 301 26.05 9.03 -16.36
CA PHE A 301 26.18 10.43 -16.69
C PHE A 301 26.93 10.67 -18.02
N LEU A 302 26.70 11.83 -18.62
CA LEU A 302 27.62 12.37 -19.62
C LEU A 302 28.93 12.83 -18.95
N PRO A 303 30.09 12.73 -19.63
CA PRO A 303 31.37 13.17 -19.06
C PRO A 303 31.40 14.65 -18.63
N THR A 304 30.56 15.49 -19.26
CA THR A 304 30.43 16.91 -18.99
C THR A 304 29.41 17.25 -17.89
N ALA A 305 28.78 16.23 -17.30
CA ALA A 305 27.73 16.40 -16.29
C ALA A 305 28.28 16.98 -15.00
N HIS A 306 27.42 17.69 -14.27
CA HIS A 306 27.70 18.19 -12.93
C HIS A 306 26.64 17.68 -11.94
N VAL A 307 27.06 17.55 -10.70
CA VAL A 307 26.19 17.32 -9.54
C VAL A 307 26.17 18.59 -8.71
N GLU A 308 25.00 19.18 -8.57
CA GLU A 308 24.84 20.52 -8.03
C GLU A 308 23.87 20.55 -6.84
N GLY A 309 24.06 21.50 -5.94
CA GLY A 309 23.17 21.68 -4.81
C GLY A 309 23.59 22.82 -3.89
N VAL A 310 22.89 22.94 -2.77
CA VAL A 310 23.25 23.87 -1.70
C VAL A 310 23.68 23.04 -0.49
N ARG A 311 24.91 23.24 -0.03
CA ARG A 311 25.46 22.60 1.15
C ARG A 311 25.92 23.67 2.14
N ASP A 312 25.42 23.59 3.36
CA ASP A 312 25.76 24.56 4.43
C ASP A 312 25.57 26.03 4.01
N GLY A 313 24.52 26.30 3.24
CA GLY A 313 24.15 27.61 2.72
C GLY A 313 24.96 28.09 1.50
N ALA A 314 25.92 27.30 1.01
CA ALA A 314 26.76 27.65 -0.15
C ALA A 314 26.39 26.77 -1.36
N PHE A 315 26.35 27.34 -2.56
CA PHE A 315 26.23 26.61 -3.80
C PHE A 315 27.47 25.75 -4.03
N VAL A 316 27.28 24.49 -4.37
CA VAL A 316 28.31 23.53 -4.74
C VAL A 316 28.01 22.92 -6.10
N SER A 317 29.03 22.73 -6.90
CA SER A 317 28.95 22.07 -8.21
C SER A 317 30.19 21.19 -8.38
N TRP A 318 29.96 19.90 -8.48
CA TRP A 318 31.04 18.93 -8.75
C TRP A 318 30.96 18.46 -10.21
N PRO A 319 32.02 18.65 -11.00
CA PRO A 319 32.19 17.89 -12.23
C PRO A 319 32.08 16.39 -11.94
N LEU A 320 31.63 15.60 -12.91
CA LEU A 320 31.39 14.16 -12.71
C LEU A 320 32.57 13.44 -12.06
N GLU A 321 33.81 13.71 -12.50
CA GLU A 321 34.98 13.00 -11.96
C GLU A 321 35.27 13.37 -10.50
N ASP A 322 35.04 14.63 -10.11
CA ASP A 322 35.16 15.06 -8.71
C ASP A 322 34.09 14.41 -7.85
N TYR A 323 32.86 14.25 -8.39
CA TYR A 323 31.79 13.51 -7.73
C TYR A 323 32.13 12.03 -7.59
N CYS A 324 32.65 11.40 -8.64
CA CYS A 324 33.10 10.01 -8.61
C CYS A 324 34.21 9.75 -7.58
N ALA A 325 35.10 10.75 -7.35
CA ALA A 325 36.18 10.64 -6.37
C ALA A 325 35.71 10.59 -4.91
N LEU A 326 34.42 10.88 -4.64
CA LEU A 326 33.81 10.75 -3.30
C LEU A 326 33.56 9.26 -2.93
N PHE A 327 33.71 8.34 -3.86
CA PHE A 327 33.39 6.90 -3.68
C PHE A 327 34.67 6.06 -3.79
N ASP A 328 34.87 5.16 -2.84
CA ASP A 328 36.08 4.32 -2.72
C ASP A 328 35.89 2.88 -3.21
N GLY A 329 34.79 2.57 -3.89
CA GLY A 329 34.44 1.24 -4.39
C GLY A 329 33.84 0.32 -3.33
N ARG A 330 33.34 0.85 -2.21
CA ARG A 330 32.74 0.09 -1.12
C ARG A 330 31.37 0.62 -0.78
N PRO A 331 30.41 -0.25 -0.42
CA PRO A 331 29.14 0.18 0.13
C PRO A 331 29.34 0.98 1.42
N ALA A 332 28.46 1.94 1.64
CA ALA A 332 28.44 2.67 2.92
C ALA A 332 28.14 1.71 4.08
N PRO A 333 28.68 1.93 5.29
CA PRO A 333 28.46 1.04 6.44
C PRO A 333 26.98 0.86 6.80
N ASP A 334 26.16 1.86 6.54
CA ASP A 334 24.71 1.91 6.79
C ASP A 334 23.86 1.60 5.54
N GLU A 335 24.46 1.06 4.47
CA GLU A 335 23.75 0.79 3.21
C GLU A 335 22.46 -0.04 3.38
N PRO A 336 22.37 -1.05 4.27
CA PRO A 336 21.13 -1.78 4.49
C PRO A 336 19.96 -0.94 5.00
N ALA A 337 20.24 0.23 5.62
CA ALA A 337 19.24 1.17 6.10
C ALA A 337 18.93 2.30 5.10
N ARG A 338 19.62 2.34 3.96
CA ARG A 338 19.43 3.35 2.92
C ARG A 338 18.37 2.93 1.93
N SER A 339 17.65 3.89 1.39
CA SER A 339 16.70 3.65 0.30
C SER A 339 16.81 4.74 -0.78
N ARG A 340 16.52 4.35 -2.01
CA ARG A 340 16.52 5.24 -3.18
C ARG A 340 15.36 4.86 -4.07
N ARG A 341 14.49 5.83 -4.33
CA ARG A 341 13.27 5.62 -5.10
C ARG A 341 13.16 6.67 -6.19
N VAL A 342 12.98 6.24 -7.43
CA VAL A 342 12.56 7.13 -8.52
C VAL A 342 11.11 7.51 -8.28
N ASP A 343 10.81 8.80 -8.14
CA ASP A 343 9.48 9.30 -7.82
C ASP A 343 8.68 9.65 -9.09
N ALA A 344 9.35 10.23 -10.08
CA ALA A 344 8.74 10.59 -11.36
C ALA A 344 9.78 10.64 -12.48
N VAL A 345 9.35 10.33 -13.70
CA VAL A 345 10.13 10.55 -14.93
C VAL A 345 9.17 11.11 -15.97
N ASP A 346 9.54 12.22 -16.59
CA ASP A 346 8.78 12.87 -17.63
C ASP A 346 9.64 12.99 -18.90
N VAL A 347 9.17 12.39 -20.02
CA VAL A 347 9.92 12.25 -21.27
C VAL A 347 9.31 13.13 -22.36
N HIS A 348 10.13 13.98 -22.94
CA HIS A 348 9.78 14.88 -24.05
C HIS A 348 10.70 14.66 -25.25
N GLY A 349 10.42 13.67 -26.09
CA GLY A 349 11.25 13.32 -27.24
C GLY A 349 12.63 12.86 -26.81
N THR A 350 13.70 13.62 -27.09
CA THR A 350 15.08 13.30 -26.76
C THR A 350 15.57 13.86 -25.41
N VAL A 351 14.68 14.48 -24.62
CA VAL A 351 14.98 15.00 -23.28
C VAL A 351 14.01 14.44 -22.27
N ALA A 352 14.48 14.26 -21.03
CA ALA A 352 13.64 13.84 -19.92
C ALA A 352 14.08 14.51 -18.63
N THR A 353 13.13 14.66 -17.70
CA THR A 353 13.40 14.99 -16.30
C THR A 353 13.03 13.82 -15.42
N ALA A 354 13.75 13.67 -14.29
CA ALA A 354 13.42 12.68 -13.28
C ALA A 354 13.59 13.26 -11.88
N THR A 355 12.79 12.79 -10.95
CA THR A 355 12.95 13.07 -9.52
C THR A 355 13.15 11.77 -8.76
N MET A 356 13.98 11.82 -7.70
CA MET A 356 14.29 10.67 -6.86
C MET A 356 14.39 11.10 -5.40
N THR A 357 13.78 10.32 -4.52
CA THR A 357 13.97 10.46 -3.07
C THR A 357 15.02 9.48 -2.58
N LEU A 358 16.01 9.99 -1.85
CA LEU A 358 17.04 9.18 -1.19
C LEU A 358 16.92 9.35 0.33
N ARG A 359 17.01 8.24 1.05
CA ARG A 359 17.10 8.23 2.51
C ARG A 359 18.41 7.59 2.93
N HIS A 360 19.26 8.36 3.61
CA HIS A 360 20.56 7.93 4.10
C HIS A 360 20.65 8.20 5.61
N GLY A 361 20.32 7.19 6.41
CA GLY A 361 20.19 7.36 7.86
C GLY A 361 19.08 8.34 8.23
N ALA A 362 19.41 9.41 8.95
CA ALA A 362 18.46 10.47 9.31
C ALA A 362 18.19 11.47 8.16
N ASP A 363 19.06 11.49 7.15
CA ASP A 363 18.98 12.45 6.05
C ASP A 363 18.04 11.99 4.95
N THR A 364 17.22 12.91 4.47
CA THR A 364 16.40 12.73 3.26
C THR A 364 16.84 13.73 2.20
N PHE A 365 17.00 13.26 0.97
CA PHE A 365 17.35 14.09 -0.18
C PHE A 365 16.28 13.94 -1.26
N THR A 366 16.05 15.03 -1.98
CA THR A 366 15.39 15.02 -3.29
C THR A 366 16.41 15.34 -4.35
N ASP A 367 16.63 14.38 -5.25
CA ASP A 367 17.45 14.56 -6.44
C ASP A 367 16.56 14.83 -7.65
N VAL A 368 16.95 15.82 -8.46
CA VAL A 368 16.33 16.17 -9.74
C VAL A 368 17.35 15.95 -10.84
N PHE A 369 16.99 15.20 -11.85
CA PHE A 369 17.85 14.84 -12.97
C PHE A 369 17.32 15.47 -14.26
N LEU A 370 18.23 15.92 -15.10
CA LEU A 370 18.02 16.21 -16.51
C LEU A 370 18.69 15.13 -17.33
N LEU A 371 17.95 14.49 -18.25
CA LEU A 371 18.44 13.42 -19.10
C LEU A 371 18.30 13.78 -20.58
N VAL A 372 19.19 13.24 -21.42
CA VAL A 372 19.09 13.33 -22.87
C VAL A 372 19.31 11.96 -23.50
N HIS A 373 18.63 11.74 -24.63
CA HIS A 373 18.85 10.58 -25.48
C HIS A 373 19.87 10.94 -26.56
N VAL A 374 21.06 10.38 -26.46
CA VAL A 374 22.20 10.64 -27.36
C VAL A 374 22.90 9.32 -27.68
N ASP A 375 23.33 9.15 -28.93
CA ASP A 375 23.99 7.94 -29.42
C ASP A 375 23.23 6.62 -29.08
N GLY A 376 21.91 6.66 -29.22
CA GLY A 376 21.04 5.52 -28.94
C GLY A 376 20.88 5.16 -27.47
N ARG A 377 21.26 6.05 -26.54
CA ARG A 377 21.20 5.82 -25.09
C ARG A 377 20.77 7.06 -24.32
N TRP A 378 20.04 6.86 -23.26
CA TRP A 378 19.77 7.90 -22.28
C TRP A 378 20.97 8.12 -21.35
N ARG A 379 21.25 9.38 -21.04
CA ARG A 379 22.35 9.80 -20.18
C ARG A 379 21.91 10.96 -19.31
N ILE A 380 22.37 11.03 -18.07
CA ILE A 380 22.17 12.17 -17.18
C ILE A 380 23.10 13.30 -17.61
N VAL A 381 22.54 14.45 -17.94
CA VAL A 381 23.25 15.67 -18.32
C VAL A 381 23.65 16.47 -17.10
N ASN A 382 22.73 16.56 -16.13
CA ASN A 382 22.93 17.25 -14.87
C ASN A 382 22.07 16.67 -13.77
N LYS A 383 22.49 16.85 -12.53
CA LYS A 383 21.73 16.49 -11.34
C LYS A 383 21.80 17.63 -10.33
N ALA A 384 20.65 18.08 -9.85
CA ALA A 384 20.56 18.94 -8.69
C ALA A 384 19.99 18.18 -7.48
N TYR A 385 20.41 18.53 -6.26
CA TYR A 385 19.88 17.91 -5.06
C TYR A 385 19.47 18.93 -3.99
N HIS A 386 18.46 18.56 -3.22
CA HIS A 386 18.06 19.25 -2.00
C HIS A 386 18.14 18.28 -0.82
N ARG A 387 18.80 18.68 0.28
CA ARG A 387 18.79 17.96 1.56
C ARG A 387 17.71 18.57 2.44
N HIS A 388 16.77 17.75 2.84
CA HIS A 388 15.73 18.15 3.80
C HIS A 388 16.32 18.26 5.20
N ALA A 389 15.89 19.31 5.94
CA ALA A 389 16.33 19.58 7.30
C ALA A 389 15.65 18.64 8.32
#